data_c430c4dd904beb308426122866cd8820
#
_entry.id   c430c4dd904beb308426122866cd8820
#
_cell.length_a   1.000
_cell.length_b   1.000
_cell.length_c   1.000
_cell.angle_alpha   90.00
_cell.angle_beta   90.00
_cell.angle_gamma   90.00
#
_symmetry.space_group_name_H-M   'P 1'
#
loop_
_entity.id
_entity.type
_entity.pdbx_description
1 polymer ?
#
loop_
_entity_poly.entity_id
_entity_poly.type
_entity_poly.pdbx_seq_one_letter_code
_entity_poly.pdbx_strand_id
1 'polypeptide(L)'
;MKVDLYFSFRSPYSYLILPRIVLLRDKHGVDINFKQVYPLAIREPEFFKGKNLFTYFLLKRFDYFLQSKKLGMVFKTPNPDPIKQNMLTGKISDDQPRIFKLCHYCQAIEKDRQLDFAVEVSSKIWSGMKNWNSDESISESSSKLGLNHNDIEKKEQKLSKV
;
A
#
# COMPACT_ATOMS: atom_id res chain seq x y z
N MET A 1 -22.30 -11.92 1.40
CA MET A 1 -21.13 -12.59 0.79
C MET A 1 -19.88 -11.99 1.43
N LYS A 2 -18.90 -12.83 1.80
CA LYS A 2 -17.62 -12.40 2.40
C LYS A 2 -16.48 -12.62 1.40
N VAL A 3 -15.59 -11.65 1.26
CA VAL A 3 -14.45 -11.68 0.32
C VAL A 3 -13.16 -11.32 1.06
N ASP A 4 -12.13 -12.14 0.92
CA ASP A 4 -10.78 -11.85 1.42
C ASP A 4 -10.04 -10.97 0.42
N LEU A 5 -9.62 -9.76 0.85
CA LEU A 5 -8.79 -8.86 0.08
C LEU A 5 -7.35 -8.87 0.59
N TYR A 6 -6.44 -9.53 -0.12
CA TYR A 6 -5.00 -9.45 0.16
C TYR A 6 -4.41 -8.21 -0.49
N PHE A 7 -4.04 -7.24 0.32
CA PHE A 7 -3.65 -5.91 -0.11
C PHE A 7 -2.19 -5.59 0.21
N SER A 8 -1.46 -5.06 -0.76
CA SER A 8 -0.09 -4.57 -0.57
C SER A 8 0.03 -3.10 -0.98
N PHE A 9 0.52 -2.24 -0.09
CA PHE A 9 0.70 -0.80 -0.34
C PHE A 9 1.65 -0.48 -1.50
N ARG A 10 2.58 -1.39 -1.82
CA ARG A 10 3.49 -1.23 -2.97
C ARG A 10 2.94 -1.80 -4.28
N SER A 11 1.79 -2.43 -4.27
CA SER A 11 1.21 -3.01 -5.49
C SER A 11 0.35 -1.99 -6.23
N PRO A 12 0.71 -1.60 -7.48
CA PRO A 12 -0.15 -0.73 -8.29
C PRO A 12 -1.54 -1.32 -8.52
N TYR A 13 -1.63 -2.64 -8.73
CA TYR A 13 -2.93 -3.29 -8.90
C TYR A 13 -3.78 -3.27 -7.64
N SER A 14 -3.15 -3.38 -6.45
CA SER A 14 -3.87 -3.21 -5.19
C SER A 14 -4.47 -1.81 -5.07
N TYR A 15 -3.74 -0.77 -5.48
CA TYR A 15 -4.25 0.59 -5.52
C TYR A 15 -5.38 0.75 -6.54
N LEU A 16 -5.19 0.29 -7.78
CA LEU A 16 -6.14 0.47 -8.88
C LEU A 16 -7.47 -0.25 -8.67
N ILE A 17 -7.51 -1.32 -7.86
CA ILE A 17 -8.75 -2.06 -7.56
C ILE A 17 -9.59 -1.39 -6.45
N LEU A 18 -9.00 -0.52 -5.61
CA LEU A 18 -9.66 0.04 -4.42
C LEU A 18 -11.03 0.67 -4.70
N PRO A 19 -11.24 1.49 -5.74
CA PRO A 19 -12.56 2.07 -6.00
C PRO A 19 -13.66 1.01 -6.22
N ARG A 20 -13.30 -0.11 -6.85
CA ARG A 20 -14.23 -1.23 -7.06
C ARG A 20 -14.53 -1.99 -5.76
N ILE A 21 -13.51 -2.16 -4.93
CA ILE A 21 -13.67 -2.81 -3.61
C ILE A 21 -14.58 -1.98 -2.71
N VAL A 22 -14.35 -0.66 -2.66
CA VAL A 22 -15.22 0.27 -1.92
C VAL A 22 -16.65 0.23 -2.45
N LEU A 23 -16.83 0.24 -3.77
CA LEU A 23 -18.14 0.11 -4.41
C LEU A 23 -18.87 -1.19 -4.02
N LEU A 24 -18.14 -2.33 -4.01
CA LEU A 24 -18.70 -3.62 -3.59
C LEU A 24 -19.15 -3.60 -2.13
N ARG A 25 -18.35 -3.00 -1.23
CA ARG A 25 -18.71 -2.84 0.17
C ARG A 25 -19.93 -1.94 0.32
N ASP A 26 -19.88 -0.73 -0.23
CA ASP A 26 -20.83 0.34 0.09
C ASP A 26 -22.16 0.20 -0.65
N LYS A 27 -22.14 -0.24 -1.91
CA LYS A 27 -23.38 -0.40 -2.72
C LYS A 27 -23.96 -1.81 -2.73
N HIS A 28 -23.11 -2.82 -2.58
CA HIS A 28 -23.55 -4.21 -2.70
C HIS A 28 -23.51 -4.98 -1.38
N GLY A 29 -23.14 -4.33 -0.27
CA GLY A 29 -23.12 -4.95 1.06
C GLY A 29 -22.17 -6.14 1.17
N VAL A 30 -21.09 -6.17 0.37
CA VAL A 30 -20.11 -7.25 0.43
C VAL A 30 -19.21 -7.02 1.65
N ASP A 31 -19.13 -8.03 2.52
CA ASP A 31 -18.22 -8.05 3.66
C ASP A 31 -16.77 -8.23 3.17
N ILE A 32 -15.97 -7.19 3.25
CA ILE A 32 -14.56 -7.19 2.81
C ILE A 32 -13.66 -7.49 4.01
N ASN A 33 -13.12 -8.69 4.06
CA ASN A 33 -12.09 -9.05 5.02
C ASN A 33 -10.73 -8.58 4.52
N PHE A 34 -10.35 -7.35 4.91
CA PHE A 34 -9.09 -6.75 4.51
C PHE A 34 -7.91 -7.46 5.19
N LYS A 35 -6.93 -7.88 4.39
CA LYS A 35 -5.70 -8.56 4.83
C LYS A 35 -4.50 -7.86 4.23
N GLN A 36 -3.87 -6.97 5.00
CA GLN A 36 -2.63 -6.35 4.58
C GLN A 36 -1.52 -7.41 4.50
N VAL A 37 -0.75 -7.38 3.40
CA VAL A 37 0.41 -8.24 3.18
C VAL A 37 1.64 -7.41 2.80
N TYR A 38 2.83 -7.87 3.18
CA TYR A 38 4.07 -7.24 2.72
C TYR A 38 4.23 -7.33 1.19
N PRO A 39 4.97 -6.40 0.57
CA PRO A 39 5.28 -6.46 -0.86
C PRO A 39 5.89 -7.79 -1.28
N LEU A 40 5.55 -8.24 -2.49
CA LEU A 40 6.06 -9.50 -3.04
C LEU A 40 7.59 -9.60 -3.00
N ALA A 41 8.27 -8.49 -3.25
CA ALA A 41 9.73 -8.42 -3.22
C ALA A 41 10.34 -8.73 -1.83
N ILE A 42 9.58 -8.50 -0.75
CA ILE A 42 9.99 -8.83 0.63
C ILE A 42 9.62 -10.28 0.97
N ARG A 43 8.41 -10.72 0.59
CA ARG A 43 7.93 -12.08 0.91
C ARG A 43 8.61 -13.17 0.10
N GLU A 44 8.97 -12.86 -1.15
CA GLU A 44 9.56 -13.79 -2.13
C GLU A 44 10.73 -13.11 -2.85
N PRO A 45 11.88 -12.91 -2.18
CA PRO A 45 13.03 -12.21 -2.77
C PRO A 45 13.52 -12.85 -4.07
N GLU A 46 13.43 -14.18 -4.16
CA GLU A 46 13.87 -14.97 -5.33
C GLU A 46 12.93 -14.83 -6.54
N PHE A 47 11.71 -14.29 -6.35
CA PHE A 47 10.73 -14.14 -7.45
C PHE A 47 11.28 -13.34 -8.63
N PHE A 48 12.15 -12.37 -8.36
CA PHE A 48 12.75 -11.52 -9.40
C PHE A 48 14.09 -12.02 -9.91
N LYS A 49 14.65 -13.09 -9.33
CA LYS A 49 15.93 -13.65 -9.74
C LYS A 49 15.89 -14.15 -11.20
N GLY A 50 16.90 -13.81 -11.97
CA GLY A 50 16.99 -14.20 -13.39
C GLY A 50 16.04 -13.47 -14.35
N LYS A 51 15.19 -12.55 -13.86
CA LYS A 51 14.32 -11.75 -14.72
C LYS A 51 15.03 -10.46 -15.15
N ASN A 52 14.83 -10.06 -16.42
CA ASN A 52 15.23 -8.72 -16.85
C ASN A 52 14.27 -7.70 -16.21
N LEU A 53 14.70 -7.12 -15.08
CA LEU A 53 13.88 -6.22 -14.28
C LEU A 53 13.51 -4.95 -15.05
N PHE A 54 14.41 -4.44 -15.88
CA PHE A 54 14.14 -3.23 -16.67
C PHE A 54 12.95 -3.45 -17.62
N THR A 55 13.01 -4.51 -18.45
CA THR A 55 11.91 -4.84 -19.36
C THR A 55 10.63 -5.16 -18.62
N TYR A 56 10.72 -5.93 -17.53
CA TYR A 56 9.57 -6.28 -16.71
C TYR A 56 8.86 -5.04 -16.14
N PHE A 57 9.61 -4.12 -15.53
CA PHE A 57 9.02 -2.91 -14.94
C PHE A 57 8.54 -1.92 -16.00
N LEU A 58 9.21 -1.82 -17.16
CA LEU A 58 8.79 -0.96 -18.25
C LEU A 58 7.42 -1.38 -18.80
N LEU A 59 7.25 -2.67 -19.10
CA LEU A 59 5.97 -3.22 -19.59
C LEU A 59 4.86 -3.08 -18.55
N LYS A 60 5.15 -3.39 -17.29
CA LYS A 60 4.18 -3.25 -16.20
C LYS A 60 3.78 -1.79 -15.95
N ARG A 61 4.75 -0.86 -16.03
CA ARG A 61 4.45 0.58 -15.88
C ARG A 61 3.50 1.09 -16.96
N PHE A 62 3.65 0.62 -18.19
CA PHE A 62 2.75 0.95 -19.28
C PHE A 62 1.34 0.43 -19.02
N ASP A 63 1.21 -0.85 -18.59
CA ASP A 63 -0.08 -1.43 -18.22
C ASP A 63 -0.76 -0.65 -17.09
N TYR A 64 -0.05 -0.34 -16.00
CA TYR A 64 -0.61 0.45 -14.88
C TYR A 64 -1.10 1.83 -15.33
N PHE A 65 -0.34 2.48 -16.21
CA PHE A 65 -0.74 3.77 -16.77
C PHE A 65 -2.03 3.66 -17.60
N LEU A 66 -2.14 2.66 -18.47
CA LEU A 66 -3.36 2.42 -19.25
C LEU A 66 -4.57 2.11 -18.36
N GLN A 67 -4.39 1.25 -17.34
CA GLN A 67 -5.46 0.91 -16.41
C GLN A 67 -5.89 2.13 -15.59
N SER A 68 -4.96 2.94 -15.11
CA SER A 68 -5.28 4.15 -14.35
C SER A 68 -6.09 5.15 -15.19
N LYS A 69 -5.73 5.33 -16.46
CA LYS A 69 -6.49 6.18 -17.39
C LYS A 69 -7.91 5.68 -17.61
N LYS A 70 -8.09 4.37 -17.83
CA LYS A 70 -9.41 3.75 -17.98
C LYS A 70 -10.29 3.93 -16.75
N LEU A 71 -9.67 3.98 -15.56
CA LEU A 71 -10.35 4.12 -14.27
C LEU A 71 -10.52 5.59 -13.84
N GLY A 72 -9.98 6.56 -14.60
CA GLY A 72 -9.96 7.97 -14.20
C GLY A 72 -9.12 8.25 -12.95
N MET A 73 -8.17 7.37 -12.61
CA MET A 73 -7.36 7.48 -11.40
C MET A 73 -6.03 8.19 -11.67
N VAL A 74 -5.60 8.99 -10.70
CA VAL A 74 -4.23 9.52 -10.71
C VAL A 74 -3.26 8.38 -10.45
N PHE A 75 -2.22 8.28 -11.29
CA PHE A 75 -1.18 7.28 -11.12
C PHE A 75 0.20 7.86 -11.42
N LYS A 76 1.04 7.93 -10.39
CA LYS A 76 2.46 8.32 -10.48
C LYS A 76 3.29 7.33 -9.69
N THR A 77 4.49 7.06 -10.16
CA THR A 77 5.46 6.24 -9.41
C THR A 77 5.74 6.87 -8.04
N PRO A 78 5.64 6.10 -6.95
CA PRO A 78 5.90 6.61 -5.61
C PRO A 78 7.33 7.17 -5.47
N ASN A 79 7.44 8.30 -4.80
CA ASN A 79 8.73 8.87 -4.42
C ASN A 79 8.62 9.51 -3.03
N PRO A 80 9.25 8.90 -1.99
CA PRO A 80 10.06 7.68 -2.04
C PRO A 80 9.25 6.40 -2.35
N ASP A 81 9.93 5.37 -2.91
CA ASP A 81 9.33 4.03 -3.04
C ASP A 81 9.04 3.47 -1.63
N PRO A 82 7.90 2.81 -1.39
CA PRO A 82 7.60 2.16 -0.11
C PRO A 82 8.67 1.19 0.37
N ILE A 83 9.45 0.58 -0.52
CA ILE A 83 10.58 -0.27 -0.15
C ILE A 83 11.91 0.34 -0.60
N LYS A 84 12.99 -0.04 0.11
CA LYS A 84 14.36 0.24 -0.31
C LYS A 84 14.84 -0.90 -1.22
N GLN A 85 14.91 -0.62 -2.51
CA GLN A 85 15.38 -1.57 -3.53
C GLN A 85 16.42 -0.89 -4.43
N ASN A 86 17.52 -1.57 -4.70
CA ASN A 86 18.49 -1.12 -5.69
C ASN A 86 17.90 -1.37 -7.09
N MET A 87 17.65 -0.30 -7.86
CA MET A 87 17.01 -0.39 -9.17
C MET A 87 17.89 -1.04 -10.23
N LEU A 88 19.22 -1.04 -10.06
CA LEU A 88 20.16 -1.64 -11.02
C LEU A 88 20.32 -3.14 -10.78
N THR A 89 20.50 -3.55 -9.51
CA THR A 89 20.76 -4.95 -9.15
C THR A 89 19.49 -5.71 -8.79
N GLY A 90 18.38 -5.00 -8.52
CA GLY A 90 17.16 -5.61 -7.99
C GLY A 90 17.24 -5.99 -6.51
N LYS A 91 18.42 -5.84 -5.86
CA LYS A 91 18.63 -6.25 -4.48
C LYS A 91 17.72 -5.45 -3.53
N ILE A 92 17.02 -6.16 -2.66
CA ILE A 92 16.21 -5.60 -1.59
C ILE A 92 17.11 -5.35 -0.38
N SER A 93 16.96 -4.21 0.27
CA SER A 93 17.63 -3.92 1.55
C SER A 93 16.97 -4.73 2.67
N ASP A 94 17.77 -5.19 3.64
CA ASP A 94 17.25 -5.84 4.84
C ASP A 94 16.47 -4.85 5.73
N ASP A 95 16.87 -3.57 5.71
CA ASP A 95 16.18 -2.47 6.40
C ASP A 95 15.09 -1.86 5.53
N GLN A 96 13.82 -2.00 5.96
CA GLN A 96 12.62 -1.55 5.23
C GLN A 96 11.70 -0.67 6.09
N PRO A 97 12.20 0.45 6.66
CA PRO A 97 11.48 1.19 7.70
C PRO A 97 10.13 1.74 7.21
N ARG A 98 10.04 2.20 5.95
CA ARG A 98 8.81 2.83 5.44
C ARG A 98 7.65 1.86 5.36
N ILE A 99 7.89 0.71 4.72
CA ILE A 99 6.82 -0.26 4.50
C ILE A 99 6.45 -1.01 5.78
N PHE A 100 7.44 -1.30 6.65
CA PHE A 100 7.15 -1.97 7.92
C PHE A 100 6.35 -1.04 8.84
N LYS A 101 6.78 0.21 9.02
CA LYS A 101 6.02 1.20 9.79
C LYS A 101 4.58 1.34 9.27
N LEU A 102 4.40 1.49 7.95
CA LEU A 102 3.08 1.63 7.35
C LEU A 102 2.21 0.38 7.56
N CYS A 103 2.78 -0.81 7.41
CA CYS A 103 2.05 -2.05 7.61
C CYS A 103 1.66 -2.27 9.07
N HIS A 104 2.57 -2.04 10.01
CA HIS A 104 2.28 -2.14 11.44
C HIS A 104 1.25 -1.09 11.88
N TYR A 105 1.37 0.13 11.36
CA TYR A 105 0.39 1.18 11.61
C TYR A 105 -1.01 0.78 11.12
N CYS A 106 -1.12 0.25 9.91
CA CYS A 106 -2.38 -0.27 9.38
C CYS A 106 -2.94 -1.43 10.23
N GLN A 107 -2.08 -2.34 10.72
CA GLN A 107 -2.50 -3.44 11.61
C GLN A 107 -2.97 -2.97 12.97
N ALA A 108 -2.47 -1.83 13.46
CA ALA A 108 -2.88 -1.24 14.74
C ALA A 108 -4.27 -0.57 14.68
N ILE A 109 -4.78 -0.32 13.48
CA ILE A 109 -6.14 0.23 13.24
C ILE A 109 -7.18 -0.88 13.38
N GLU A 110 -8.37 -0.54 13.87
CA GLU A 110 -9.52 -1.42 13.93
C GLU A 110 -9.83 -2.04 12.56
N LYS A 111 -10.18 -3.32 12.56
CA LYS A 111 -10.30 -4.16 11.36
C LYS A 111 -11.22 -3.58 10.27
N ASP A 112 -12.35 -3.03 10.69
CA ASP A 112 -13.36 -2.41 9.82
C ASP A 112 -12.91 -1.08 9.20
N ARG A 113 -11.87 -0.43 9.77
CA ARG A 113 -11.33 0.85 9.30
C ARG A 113 -10.06 0.70 8.46
N GLN A 114 -9.45 -0.50 8.42
CA GLN A 114 -8.20 -0.73 7.70
C GLN A 114 -8.31 -0.48 6.19
N LEU A 115 -9.44 -0.85 5.58
CA LEU A 115 -9.68 -0.60 4.15
C LEU A 115 -9.74 0.91 3.85
N ASP A 116 -10.45 1.70 4.66
CA ASP A 116 -10.56 3.13 4.47
C ASP A 116 -9.20 3.83 4.62
N PHE A 117 -8.41 3.40 5.61
CA PHE A 117 -7.03 3.86 5.76
C PHE A 117 -6.16 3.50 4.55
N ALA A 118 -6.29 2.27 4.03
CA ALA A 118 -5.56 1.84 2.84
C ALA A 118 -5.92 2.68 1.61
N VAL A 119 -7.19 3.06 1.44
CA VAL A 119 -7.65 3.96 0.36
C VAL A 119 -6.97 5.33 0.48
N GLU A 120 -7.03 5.94 1.66
CA GLU A 120 -6.50 7.30 1.91
C GLU A 120 -4.98 7.35 1.70
N VAL A 121 -4.23 6.42 2.31
CA VAL A 121 -2.76 6.41 2.20
C VAL A 121 -2.30 6.00 0.81
N SER A 122 -2.96 5.04 0.16
CA SER A 122 -2.58 4.64 -1.20
C SER A 122 -2.80 5.76 -2.21
N SER A 123 -3.81 6.61 -2.02
CA SER A 123 -4.00 7.79 -2.86
C SER A 123 -2.81 8.76 -2.77
N LYS A 124 -2.24 8.95 -1.57
CA LYS A 124 -1.03 9.75 -1.38
C LYS A 124 0.21 9.10 -2.00
N ILE A 125 0.42 7.80 -1.77
CA ILE A 125 1.54 7.03 -2.33
C ILE A 125 1.55 7.14 -3.86
N TRP A 126 0.42 6.88 -4.50
CA TRP A 126 0.31 6.77 -5.96
C TRP A 126 -0.06 8.08 -6.68
N SER A 127 -0.25 9.19 -5.94
CA SER A 127 -0.36 10.55 -6.51
C SER A 127 0.99 11.19 -6.81
N GLY A 128 2.08 10.62 -6.29
CA GLY A 128 3.44 11.18 -6.37
C GLY A 128 3.75 12.20 -5.27
N MET A 129 3.04 12.15 -4.14
CA MET A 129 3.34 12.94 -2.96
C MET A 129 4.70 12.54 -2.40
N LYS A 130 5.65 13.50 -2.24
CA LYS A 130 7.03 13.21 -1.86
C LYS A 130 7.21 12.77 -0.41
N ASN A 131 6.37 13.25 0.47
CA ASN A 131 6.42 13.00 1.92
C ASN A 131 5.22 12.18 2.43
N TRP A 132 4.68 11.30 1.58
CA TRP A 132 3.54 10.44 1.93
C TRP A 132 3.79 9.59 3.19
N ASN A 133 5.05 9.30 3.51
CA ASN A 133 5.50 8.48 4.64
C ASN A 133 5.90 9.29 5.88
N SER A 134 5.71 10.61 5.90
CA SER A 134 5.95 11.41 7.10
C SER A 134 4.87 11.17 8.15
N ASP A 135 5.21 11.41 9.42
CA ASP A 135 4.26 11.24 10.53
C ASP A 135 3.06 12.18 10.38
N GLU A 136 3.29 13.40 9.88
CA GLU A 136 2.23 14.37 9.59
C GLU A 136 1.27 13.83 8.52
N SER A 137 1.81 13.26 7.43
CA SER A 137 0.98 12.73 6.34
C SER A 137 0.14 11.54 6.77
N ILE A 138 0.70 10.65 7.59
CA ILE A 138 0.01 9.48 8.14
C ILE A 138 -1.04 9.92 9.18
N SER A 139 -0.68 10.86 10.05
CA SER A 139 -1.58 11.44 11.04
C SER A 139 -2.78 12.15 10.38
N GLU A 140 -2.53 12.93 9.33
CA GLU A 140 -3.60 13.55 8.54
C GLU A 140 -4.56 12.50 7.96
N SER A 141 -4.02 11.41 7.39
CA SER A 141 -4.84 10.32 6.84
C SER A 141 -5.73 9.67 7.91
N SER A 142 -5.19 9.50 9.11
CA SER A 142 -5.94 8.95 10.24
C SER A 142 -7.01 9.92 10.74
N SER A 143 -6.67 11.20 10.86
CA SER A 143 -7.57 12.25 11.33
C SER A 143 -8.78 12.45 10.40
N LYS A 144 -8.60 12.37 9.08
CA LYS A 144 -9.70 12.39 8.10
C LYS A 144 -10.70 11.26 8.32
N LEU A 145 -10.26 10.16 8.89
CA LEU A 145 -11.09 9.00 9.20
C LEU A 145 -11.64 9.02 10.64
N GLY A 146 -11.38 10.10 11.40
CA GLY A 146 -11.77 10.19 12.80
C GLY A 146 -10.97 9.24 13.72
N LEU A 147 -9.81 8.77 13.29
CA LEU A 147 -8.95 7.87 14.06
C LEU A 147 -7.94 8.67 14.90
N ASN A 148 -7.68 8.21 16.12
CA ASN A 148 -6.69 8.84 17.00
C ASN A 148 -5.27 8.32 16.65
N HIS A 149 -4.47 9.18 16.02
CA HIS A 149 -3.11 8.87 15.60
C HIS A 149 -2.23 8.38 16.77
N ASN A 150 -2.27 9.09 17.92
CA ASN A 150 -1.42 8.75 19.08
C ASN A 150 -1.71 7.36 19.65
N ASP A 151 -2.98 6.94 19.65
CA ASP A 151 -3.35 5.62 20.13
C ASP A 151 -2.94 4.52 19.17
N ILE A 152 -3.03 4.79 17.87
CA ILE A 152 -2.58 3.86 16.83
C ILE A 152 -1.06 3.72 16.88
N GLU A 153 -0.31 4.82 17.01
CA GLU A 153 1.14 4.82 17.08
C GLU A 153 1.66 4.03 18.30
N LYS A 154 1.03 4.17 19.47
CA LYS A 154 1.36 3.37 20.65
C LYS A 154 1.16 1.86 20.43
N LYS A 155 0.10 1.47 19.68
CA LYS A 155 -0.14 0.07 19.32
C LYS A 155 0.87 -0.41 18.28
N GLU A 156 1.20 0.43 17.27
CA GLU A 156 2.21 0.15 16.25
C GLU A 156 3.57 -0.13 16.86
N GLN A 157 4.03 0.72 17.78
CA GLN A 157 5.31 0.54 18.49
C GLN A 157 5.40 -0.76 19.28
N LYS A 158 4.28 -1.32 19.74
CA LYS A 158 4.25 -2.64 20.36
C LYS A 158 4.40 -3.76 19.32
N LEU A 159 3.78 -3.62 18.16
CA LEU A 159 3.87 -4.61 17.07
C LEU A 159 5.28 -4.65 16.45
N SER A 160 5.96 -3.51 16.37
CA SER A 160 7.31 -3.42 15.79
C SER A 160 8.42 -4.03 16.65
N LYS A 161 8.12 -4.37 17.91
CA LYS A 161 9.09 -4.97 18.87
C LYS A 161 9.01 -6.52 18.93
N VAL A 162 8.05 -7.11 18.23
CA VAL A 162 7.82 -8.57 18.15
C VAL A 162 8.42 -9.11 16.87
#